data_0bae2712bafccbc046eab9c84df3aeaa
#
_entry.id   0bae2712bafccbc046eab9c84df3aeaa
#
_cell.length_a   1.000
_cell.length_b   1.000
_cell.length_c   1.000
_cell.angle_alpha   90.00
_cell.angle_beta   90.00
_cell.angle_gamma   90.00
#
_symmetry.space_group_name_H-M   'P 1'
#
loop_
_entity.id
_entity.type
_entity.pdbx_description
1 polymer ?
#
loop_
_entity_poly.entity_id
_entity_poly.type
_entity_poly.pdbx_seq_one_letter_code
_entity_poly.pdbx_strand_id
1 'polypeptide(L)'
;TLFYTDIHGISVPVNYRLYDKSENKTKNDYFQEMLIEVLDWGVMPSWVTGDSWYSSLGNLKFIRKQKINFMFGIENNRTISIDRGQYIQIQKLEDWNNDENTVYLKDYGMVKVFRQIYKKSYRYYIMGVANLDDLDGITKMDFERVHAAHWSIEQYHRAIKQVCNIEKFQVRNRNPIKNHIFCALKSFVRLEMMRFSKQILHWYEIKRDLFLETIKGYILDNAKPACAVNA
;
A
#
# COMPACT_ATOMS: atom_id res chain seq x y z
N THR A 1 -5.10 4.52 -4.63
CA THR A 1 -3.99 3.96 -5.43
C THR A 1 -3.91 2.47 -5.22
N LEU A 2 -3.76 1.68 -6.29
CA LEU A 2 -3.21 0.33 -6.23
C LEU A 2 -1.69 0.42 -6.38
N PHE A 3 -1.00 -0.34 -5.54
CA PHE A 3 0.45 -0.35 -5.46
C PHE A 3 0.95 -1.79 -5.62
N TYR A 4 1.91 -1.99 -6.49
CA TYR A 4 2.48 -3.29 -6.79
C TYR A 4 3.87 -3.40 -6.18
N THR A 5 4.14 -4.53 -5.55
CA THR A 5 5.47 -4.89 -5.05
C THR A 5 5.82 -6.28 -5.56
N ASP A 6 6.95 -6.42 -6.21
CA ASP A 6 7.44 -7.70 -6.70
C ASP A 6 8.45 -8.36 -5.75
N ILE A 7 8.82 -9.60 -6.07
CA ILE A 7 9.81 -10.36 -5.30
C ILE A 7 11.25 -9.82 -5.45
N HIS A 8 11.50 -8.96 -6.45
CA HIS A 8 12.80 -8.34 -6.70
C HIS A 8 12.94 -6.98 -6.03
N GLY A 9 11.89 -6.51 -5.35
CA GLY A 9 11.87 -5.27 -4.60
C GLY A 9 11.51 -4.03 -5.41
N ILE A 10 10.98 -4.20 -6.62
CA ILE A 10 10.34 -3.11 -7.37
C ILE A 10 8.98 -2.84 -6.71
N SER A 11 8.71 -1.58 -6.43
CA SER A 11 7.49 -1.16 -5.76
C SER A 11 6.94 0.11 -6.41
N VAL A 12 5.85 -0.02 -7.18
CA VAL A 12 5.31 1.07 -8.00
C VAL A 12 3.78 1.20 -7.91
N PRO A 13 3.25 2.43 -7.98
CA PRO A 13 1.82 2.64 -8.18
C PRO A 13 1.43 2.17 -9.59
N VAL A 14 0.47 1.27 -9.69
CA VAL A 14 0.01 0.70 -10.97
C VAL A 14 -1.32 1.29 -11.42
N ASN A 15 -2.19 1.68 -10.48
CA ASN A 15 -3.47 2.29 -10.81
C ASN A 15 -3.91 3.26 -9.72
N TYR A 16 -4.74 4.26 -10.07
CA TYR A 16 -5.28 5.21 -9.10
C TYR A 16 -6.65 5.73 -9.51
N ARG A 17 -7.42 6.17 -8.52
CA ARG A 17 -8.66 6.92 -8.71
C ARG A 17 -8.67 8.17 -7.86
N LEU A 18 -9.25 9.23 -8.39
CA LEU A 18 -9.66 10.38 -7.59
C LEU A 18 -11.10 10.15 -7.17
N TYR A 19 -11.32 10.11 -5.85
CA TYR A 19 -12.65 9.97 -5.32
C TYR A 19 -13.54 11.14 -5.75
N ASP A 20 -14.66 10.84 -6.38
CA ASP A 20 -15.64 11.81 -6.84
C ASP A 20 -17.03 11.40 -6.36
N LYS A 21 -17.60 12.22 -5.49
CA LYS A 21 -18.93 11.99 -4.95
C LYS A 21 -20.04 11.96 -6.03
N SER A 22 -19.83 12.66 -7.15
CA SER A 22 -20.80 12.73 -8.25
C SER A 22 -20.95 11.41 -9.01
N GLU A 23 -19.95 10.52 -8.90
CA GLU A 23 -19.96 9.20 -9.55
C GLU A 23 -20.82 8.17 -8.78
N ASN A 24 -21.33 8.51 -7.59
CA ASN A 24 -22.10 7.62 -6.72
C ASN A 24 -21.40 6.27 -6.42
N LYS A 25 -20.07 6.26 -6.47
CA LYS A 25 -19.24 5.09 -6.21
C LYS A 25 -18.62 5.16 -4.82
N THR A 26 -18.50 4.02 -4.18
CA THR A 26 -17.76 3.87 -2.92
C THR A 26 -16.26 3.65 -3.20
N LYS A 27 -15.43 3.76 -2.17
CA LYS A 27 -14.01 3.38 -2.28
C LYS A 27 -13.82 1.91 -2.60
N ASN A 28 -14.76 1.04 -2.17
CA ASN A 28 -14.73 -0.38 -2.49
C ASN A 28 -15.04 -0.64 -3.96
N ASP A 29 -15.95 0.12 -4.57
CA ASP A 29 -16.23 0.02 -6.01
C ASP A 29 -14.99 0.41 -6.82
N TYR A 30 -14.33 1.53 -6.48
CA TYR A 30 -13.08 1.92 -7.12
C TYR A 30 -11.96 0.90 -6.92
N PHE A 31 -11.89 0.27 -5.74
CA PHE A 31 -10.91 -0.80 -5.48
C PHE A 31 -11.12 -1.98 -6.44
N GLN A 32 -12.36 -2.46 -6.57
CA GLN A 32 -12.68 -3.59 -7.45
C GLN A 32 -12.43 -3.24 -8.92
N GLU A 33 -12.85 -2.07 -9.39
CA GLU A 33 -12.60 -1.58 -10.75
C GLU A 33 -11.10 -1.51 -11.06
N MET A 34 -10.32 -0.89 -10.18
CA MET A 34 -8.87 -0.80 -10.36
C MET A 34 -8.18 -2.16 -10.40
N LEU A 35 -8.64 -3.10 -9.58
CA LEU A 35 -8.09 -4.46 -9.58
C LEU A 35 -8.42 -5.20 -10.86
N ILE A 36 -9.66 -5.12 -11.36
CA ILE A 36 -10.06 -5.71 -12.65
C ILE A 36 -9.16 -5.18 -13.77
N GLU A 37 -9.02 -3.86 -13.89
CA GLU A 37 -8.18 -3.26 -14.93
C GLU A 37 -6.73 -3.76 -14.88
N VAL A 38 -6.16 -3.89 -13.68
CA VAL A 38 -4.78 -4.39 -13.51
C VAL A 38 -4.67 -5.86 -13.92
N LEU A 39 -5.69 -6.67 -13.63
CA LEU A 39 -5.76 -8.06 -14.10
C LEU A 39 -5.90 -8.15 -15.61
N ASP A 40 -6.72 -7.28 -16.22
CA ASP A 40 -6.91 -7.20 -17.68
C ASP A 40 -5.61 -6.77 -18.40
N TRP A 41 -4.72 -6.02 -17.72
CA TRP A 41 -3.38 -5.71 -18.23
C TRP A 41 -2.40 -6.88 -18.14
N GLY A 42 -2.84 -8.03 -17.62
CA GLY A 42 -2.01 -9.24 -17.49
C GLY A 42 -1.16 -9.27 -16.21
N VAL A 43 -1.35 -8.35 -15.27
CA VAL A 43 -0.67 -8.40 -13.96
C VAL A 43 -1.42 -9.36 -13.05
N MET A 44 -0.78 -10.48 -12.71
CA MET A 44 -1.36 -11.54 -11.88
C MET A 44 -0.70 -11.55 -10.49
N PRO A 45 -1.26 -10.84 -9.50
CA PRO A 45 -0.70 -10.82 -8.16
C PRO A 45 -0.98 -12.14 -7.43
N SER A 46 -0.02 -12.64 -6.67
CA SER A 46 -0.25 -13.78 -5.76
C SER A 46 -1.08 -13.40 -4.54
N TRP A 47 -0.96 -12.13 -4.11
CA TRP A 47 -1.63 -11.60 -2.94
C TRP A 47 -2.19 -10.21 -3.21
N VAL A 48 -3.38 -9.95 -2.69
CA VAL A 48 -3.93 -8.60 -2.57
C VAL A 48 -3.95 -8.23 -1.09
N THR A 49 -3.40 -7.06 -0.77
CA THR A 49 -3.32 -6.60 0.62
C THR A 49 -3.97 -5.23 0.78
N GLY A 50 -4.39 -4.90 1.98
CA GLY A 50 -4.95 -3.60 2.31
C GLY A 50 -5.24 -3.43 3.80
N ASP A 51 -5.64 -2.23 4.17
CA ASP A 51 -6.07 -1.91 5.52
C ASP A 51 -7.48 -2.46 5.83
N SER A 52 -7.94 -2.25 7.06
CA SER A 52 -9.25 -2.71 7.54
C SER A 52 -10.44 -2.17 6.72
N TRP A 53 -10.27 -1.01 6.09
CA TRP A 53 -11.31 -0.40 5.27
C TRP A 53 -11.72 -1.27 4.07
N TYR A 54 -10.76 -2.00 3.49
CA TYR A 54 -11.00 -2.86 2.33
C TYR A 54 -11.36 -4.31 2.68
N SER A 55 -11.43 -4.68 3.97
CA SER A 55 -11.77 -6.02 4.45
C SER A 55 -13.28 -6.33 4.44
N SER A 56 -14.06 -5.63 3.61
CA SER A 56 -15.49 -5.88 3.47
C SER A 56 -15.77 -7.27 2.90
N LEU A 57 -16.88 -7.89 3.31
CA LEU A 57 -17.29 -9.20 2.80
C LEU A 57 -17.38 -9.24 1.27
N GLY A 58 -17.86 -8.15 0.67
CA GLY A 58 -17.93 -8.00 -0.79
C GLY A 58 -16.57 -8.08 -1.45
N ASN A 59 -15.58 -7.36 -0.92
CA ASN A 59 -14.21 -7.40 -1.43
C ASN A 59 -13.55 -8.76 -1.26
N LEU A 60 -13.72 -9.42 -0.10
CA LEU A 60 -13.16 -10.74 0.14
C LEU A 60 -13.72 -11.78 -0.85
N LYS A 61 -15.04 -11.77 -1.07
CA LYS A 61 -15.70 -12.64 -2.06
C LYS A 61 -15.24 -12.34 -3.48
N PHE A 62 -15.11 -11.05 -3.81
CA PHE A 62 -14.64 -10.59 -5.11
C PHE A 62 -13.22 -11.10 -5.39
N ILE A 63 -12.27 -10.92 -4.47
CA ILE A 63 -10.88 -11.36 -4.63
C ILE A 63 -10.80 -12.88 -4.78
N ARG A 64 -11.55 -13.63 -3.96
CA ARG A 64 -11.62 -15.09 -4.09
C ARG A 64 -12.16 -15.54 -5.45
N LYS A 65 -13.15 -14.82 -6.01
CA LYS A 65 -13.66 -15.09 -7.36
C LYS A 65 -12.58 -14.90 -8.44
N GLN A 66 -11.64 -13.97 -8.21
CA GLN A 66 -10.48 -13.77 -9.09
C GLN A 66 -9.37 -14.82 -8.88
N LYS A 67 -9.56 -15.78 -7.97
CA LYS A 67 -8.56 -16.81 -7.61
C LYS A 67 -7.24 -16.21 -7.08
N ILE A 68 -7.33 -15.16 -6.30
CA ILE A 68 -6.19 -14.46 -5.70
C ILE A 68 -6.26 -14.62 -4.18
N ASN A 69 -5.10 -14.77 -3.54
CA ASN A 69 -4.99 -14.76 -2.09
C ASN A 69 -5.09 -13.33 -1.55
N PHE A 70 -5.46 -13.18 -0.30
CA PHE A 70 -5.50 -11.85 0.30
C PHE A 70 -4.97 -11.82 1.74
N MET A 71 -4.49 -10.62 2.13
CA MET A 71 -4.22 -10.25 3.52
C MET A 71 -4.80 -8.86 3.78
N PHE A 72 -5.69 -8.75 4.75
CA PHE A 72 -6.25 -7.46 5.16
C PHE A 72 -6.13 -7.25 6.65
N GLY A 73 -5.86 -6.01 7.05
CA GLY A 73 -6.17 -5.58 8.39
C GLY A 73 -7.65 -5.73 8.70
N ILE A 74 -8.01 -5.95 9.95
CA ILE A 74 -9.39 -5.95 10.40
C ILE A 74 -9.53 -5.18 11.71
N GLU A 75 -10.73 -4.64 11.92
CA GLU A 75 -11.06 -3.96 13.17
C GLU A 75 -11.14 -4.96 14.33
N ASN A 76 -10.79 -4.51 15.54
CA ASN A 76 -10.79 -5.31 16.76
C ASN A 76 -12.18 -5.85 17.16
N ASN A 77 -13.24 -5.22 16.68
CA ASN A 77 -14.63 -5.62 16.90
C ASN A 77 -15.16 -6.57 15.79
N ARG A 78 -14.32 -6.97 14.82
CA ARG A 78 -14.73 -7.91 13.78
C ARG A 78 -15.22 -9.21 14.38
N THR A 79 -16.41 -9.64 13.95
CA THR A 79 -17.05 -10.86 14.45
C THR A 79 -16.49 -12.09 13.72
N ILE A 80 -16.06 -13.07 14.50
CA ILE A 80 -15.50 -14.35 14.07
C ILE A 80 -16.15 -15.51 14.86
N SER A 81 -15.97 -16.73 14.40
CA SER A 81 -16.33 -17.95 15.15
C SER A 81 -15.25 -19.02 14.99
N ILE A 82 -14.96 -19.77 16.04
CA ILE A 82 -14.04 -20.91 15.98
C ILE A 82 -14.78 -22.17 15.52
N ASP A 83 -15.98 -22.39 16.03
CA ASP A 83 -16.75 -23.62 15.89
C ASP A 83 -17.95 -23.52 14.94
N ARG A 84 -18.14 -22.37 14.28
CA ARG A 84 -19.33 -21.99 13.46
C ARG A 84 -20.62 -21.83 14.25
N GLY A 85 -20.57 -21.99 15.56
CA GLY A 85 -21.73 -21.87 16.46
C GLY A 85 -21.79 -20.51 17.13
N GLN A 86 -20.81 -20.21 17.96
CA GLN A 86 -20.74 -18.97 18.69
C GLN A 86 -19.89 -17.92 17.97
N TYR A 87 -20.41 -16.71 17.90
CA TYR A 87 -19.72 -15.58 17.28
C TYR A 87 -19.25 -14.60 18.35
N ILE A 88 -17.96 -14.31 18.35
CA ILE A 88 -17.31 -13.34 19.25
C ILE A 88 -16.57 -12.26 18.45
N GLN A 89 -16.30 -11.14 19.09
CA GLN A 89 -15.37 -10.15 18.52
C GLN A 89 -13.95 -10.70 18.61
N ILE A 90 -13.12 -10.47 17.58
CA ILE A 90 -11.74 -11.01 17.53
C ILE A 90 -10.89 -10.58 18.72
N GLN A 91 -11.09 -9.37 19.26
CA GLN A 91 -10.40 -8.90 20.45
C GLN A 91 -10.71 -9.71 21.73
N LYS A 92 -11.81 -10.48 21.75
CA LYS A 92 -12.24 -11.34 22.84
C LYS A 92 -11.77 -12.78 22.68
N LEU A 93 -11.03 -13.08 21.60
CA LEU A 93 -10.43 -14.39 21.42
C LEU A 93 -9.25 -14.53 22.39
N GLU A 94 -9.35 -15.48 23.31
CA GLU A 94 -8.34 -15.69 24.38
C GLU A 94 -7.30 -16.72 23.95
N ASP A 95 -7.71 -17.81 23.32
CA ASP A 95 -6.84 -18.92 22.92
C ASP A 95 -6.17 -18.65 21.57
N TRP A 96 -4.97 -18.09 21.64
CA TRP A 96 -4.13 -17.86 20.45
C TRP A 96 -3.00 -18.88 20.38
N ASN A 97 -2.91 -19.59 19.27
CA ASN A 97 -1.80 -20.49 18.97
C ASN A 97 -0.69 -19.71 18.26
N ASN A 98 0.34 -19.29 18.99
CA ASN A 98 1.48 -18.54 18.43
C ASN A 98 1.07 -17.29 17.62
N ASP A 99 0.07 -16.53 18.15
CA ASP A 99 -0.51 -15.35 17.53
C ASP A 99 -1.27 -15.59 16.21
N GLU A 100 -1.63 -16.85 15.91
CA GLU A 100 -2.46 -17.21 14.77
C GLU A 100 -3.60 -18.14 15.18
N ASN A 101 -4.68 -18.12 14.43
CA ASN A 101 -5.80 -19.07 14.52
C ASN A 101 -6.50 -19.22 13.18
N THR A 102 -7.16 -20.35 12.99
CA THR A 102 -8.12 -20.55 11.90
C THR A 102 -9.52 -20.29 12.43
N VAL A 103 -10.24 -19.37 11.80
CA VAL A 103 -11.58 -18.95 12.24
C VAL A 103 -12.57 -18.89 11.06
N TYR A 104 -13.84 -18.93 11.41
CA TYR A 104 -14.93 -18.78 10.45
C TYR A 104 -15.41 -17.32 10.45
N LEU A 105 -15.45 -16.72 9.26
CA LEU A 105 -16.13 -15.44 9.02
C LEU A 105 -17.56 -15.71 8.52
N LYS A 106 -18.53 -15.08 9.15
CA LYS A 106 -19.94 -15.20 8.72
C LYS A 106 -20.10 -14.82 7.25
N ASP A 107 -20.83 -15.66 6.52
CA ASP A 107 -21.14 -15.50 5.09
C ASP A 107 -19.92 -15.50 4.14
N TYR A 108 -18.72 -15.82 4.65
CA TYR A 108 -17.51 -15.94 3.86
C TYR A 108 -16.92 -17.37 3.90
N GLY A 109 -16.67 -17.89 5.07
CA GLY A 109 -16.00 -19.19 5.28
C GLY A 109 -14.76 -19.08 6.16
N MET A 110 -13.90 -20.09 6.06
CA MET A 110 -12.69 -20.18 6.87
C MET A 110 -11.61 -19.22 6.37
N VAL A 111 -10.90 -18.62 7.33
CA VAL A 111 -9.73 -17.76 7.11
C VAL A 111 -8.73 -17.98 8.24
N LYS A 112 -7.46 -17.69 8.01
CA LYS A 112 -6.49 -17.53 9.10
C LYS A 112 -6.51 -16.10 9.61
N VAL A 113 -6.43 -15.96 10.91
CA VAL A 113 -6.28 -14.67 11.60
C VAL A 113 -4.93 -14.63 12.28
N PHE A 114 -4.31 -13.46 12.24
CA PHE A 114 -3.04 -13.17 12.91
C PHE A 114 -3.22 -11.94 13.79
N ARG A 115 -2.52 -11.91 14.91
CA ARG A 115 -2.39 -10.71 15.72
C ARG A 115 -0.94 -10.27 15.80
N GLN A 116 -0.73 -8.97 15.83
CA GLN A 116 0.58 -8.37 15.96
C GLN A 116 0.54 -7.29 17.05
N ILE A 117 1.54 -7.27 17.92
CA ILE A 117 1.68 -6.24 18.94
C ILE A 117 1.96 -4.90 18.26
N TYR A 118 1.16 -3.92 18.59
CA TYR A 118 1.35 -2.54 18.18
C TYR A 118 1.20 -1.59 19.36
N LYS A 119 2.32 -1.01 19.80
CA LYS A 119 2.38 -0.20 21.02
C LYS A 119 1.87 -1.00 22.24
N LYS A 120 0.75 -0.60 22.85
CA LYS A 120 0.13 -1.25 24.00
C LYS A 120 -1.11 -2.09 23.65
N SER A 121 -1.35 -2.37 22.37
CA SER A 121 -2.53 -3.10 21.90
C SER A 121 -2.16 -4.10 20.81
N TYR A 122 -3.16 -4.81 20.28
CA TYR A 122 -2.99 -5.70 19.13
C TYR A 122 -3.64 -5.11 17.88
N ARG A 123 -3.00 -5.34 16.74
CA ARG A 123 -3.60 -5.25 15.42
C ARG A 123 -3.91 -6.64 14.92
N TYR A 124 -5.02 -6.76 14.24
CA TYR A 124 -5.52 -8.03 13.73
C TYR A 124 -5.53 -8.02 12.20
N TYR A 125 -5.20 -9.17 11.64
CA TYR A 125 -5.16 -9.38 10.20
C TYR A 125 -5.86 -10.66 9.85
N ILE A 126 -6.50 -10.70 8.66
CA ILE A 126 -7.04 -11.91 8.07
C ILE A 126 -6.28 -12.26 6.81
N MET A 127 -6.02 -13.54 6.63
CA MET A 127 -5.50 -14.10 5.38
C MET A 127 -6.48 -15.15 4.86
N GLY A 128 -6.75 -15.06 3.56
CA GLY A 128 -7.54 -16.05 2.86
C GLY A 128 -6.84 -16.45 1.56
N VAL A 129 -7.09 -17.68 1.16
CA VAL A 129 -6.52 -18.29 -0.03
C VAL A 129 -7.56 -18.48 -1.13
N ALA A 130 -7.09 -18.55 -2.35
CA ALA A 130 -7.92 -18.80 -3.52
C ALA A 130 -8.55 -20.20 -3.47
N ASN A 131 -7.74 -21.19 -3.09
CA ASN A 131 -8.18 -22.57 -2.85
C ASN A 131 -8.19 -22.85 -1.35
N LEU A 132 -9.32 -23.21 -0.78
CA LEU A 132 -9.47 -23.48 0.67
C LEU A 132 -8.58 -24.59 1.19
N ASP A 133 -8.23 -25.56 0.35
CA ASP A 133 -7.33 -26.66 0.73
C ASP A 133 -5.92 -26.18 1.10
N ASP A 134 -5.53 -25.00 0.59
CA ASP A 134 -4.23 -24.40 0.88
C ASP A 134 -4.22 -23.57 2.18
N LEU A 135 -5.36 -23.41 2.85
CA LEU A 135 -5.48 -22.53 4.02
C LEU A 135 -4.62 -23.01 5.19
N ASP A 136 -4.58 -24.30 5.44
CA ASP A 136 -3.80 -24.88 6.54
C ASP A 136 -2.30 -24.75 6.30
N GLY A 137 -1.87 -24.65 5.04
CA GLY A 137 -0.49 -24.39 4.64
C GLY A 137 0.01 -22.97 4.89
N ILE A 138 -0.88 -22.01 5.16
CA ILE A 138 -0.49 -20.62 5.50
C ILE A 138 0.14 -20.60 6.89
N THR A 139 1.35 -20.09 6.97
CA THR A 139 2.14 -19.99 8.19
C THR A 139 2.31 -18.55 8.66
N LYS A 140 2.79 -18.37 9.89
CA LYS A 140 3.20 -17.06 10.41
C LYS A 140 4.31 -16.42 9.54
N MET A 141 5.22 -17.22 8.96
CA MET A 141 6.24 -16.73 8.04
C MET A 141 5.62 -16.14 6.76
N ASP A 142 4.57 -16.76 6.23
CA ASP A 142 3.85 -16.20 5.08
C ASP A 142 3.18 -14.87 5.43
N PHE A 143 2.56 -14.80 6.62
CA PHE A 143 2.01 -13.56 7.12
C PHE A 143 3.07 -12.46 7.22
N GLU A 144 4.21 -12.73 7.84
CA GLU A 144 5.29 -11.76 8.01
C GLU A 144 5.84 -11.28 6.65
N ARG A 145 6.02 -12.19 5.70
CA ARG A 145 6.46 -11.86 4.34
C ARG A 145 5.47 -10.96 3.61
N VAL A 146 4.19 -11.31 3.62
CA VAL A 146 3.13 -10.54 2.95
C VAL A 146 2.91 -9.20 3.66
N HIS A 147 2.99 -9.17 4.98
CA HIS A 147 2.88 -7.95 5.78
C HIS A 147 4.06 -6.99 5.53
N ALA A 148 5.29 -7.50 5.38
CA ALA A 148 6.44 -6.70 5.00
C ALA A 148 6.27 -6.08 3.60
N ALA A 149 5.76 -6.84 2.63
CA ALA A 149 5.42 -6.31 1.31
C ALA A 149 4.31 -5.26 1.37
N HIS A 150 3.28 -5.49 2.19
CA HIS A 150 2.21 -4.51 2.44
C HIS A 150 2.76 -3.18 3.00
N TRP A 151 3.77 -3.21 3.86
CA TRP A 151 4.37 -1.99 4.42
C TRP A 151 4.98 -1.06 3.36
N SER A 152 5.32 -1.57 2.18
CA SER A 152 5.87 -0.77 1.08
C SER A 152 4.91 0.33 0.62
N ILE A 153 3.59 0.13 0.72
CA ILE A 153 2.61 1.18 0.36
C ILE A 153 2.64 2.36 1.33
N GLU A 154 2.91 2.12 2.62
CA GLU A 154 3.06 3.18 3.60
C GLU A 154 4.32 4.03 3.34
N GLN A 155 5.40 3.38 2.95
CA GLN A 155 6.64 4.05 2.54
C GLN A 155 6.41 4.88 1.27
N TYR A 156 5.70 4.33 0.28
CA TYR A 156 5.28 5.04 -0.92
C TYR A 156 4.45 6.28 -0.60
N HIS A 157 3.40 6.14 0.24
CA HIS A 157 2.57 7.28 0.62
C HIS A 157 3.37 8.39 1.29
N ARG A 158 4.35 8.05 2.11
CA ARG A 158 5.26 9.00 2.72
C ARG A 158 6.16 9.68 1.68
N ALA A 159 6.78 8.90 0.80
CA ALA A 159 7.68 9.41 -0.22
C ALA A 159 6.96 10.32 -1.22
N ILE A 160 5.79 9.91 -1.75
CA ILE A 160 5.06 10.69 -2.73
C ILE A 160 4.56 12.04 -2.17
N LYS A 161 4.25 12.09 -0.86
CA LYS A 161 3.91 13.35 -0.17
C LYS A 161 5.14 14.23 0.07
N GLN A 162 6.23 13.66 0.57
CA GLN A 162 7.39 14.41 1.03
C GLN A 162 8.38 14.73 -0.09
N VAL A 163 8.53 13.87 -1.08
CA VAL A 163 9.49 14.03 -2.18
C VAL A 163 8.80 14.54 -3.44
N CYS A 164 7.71 13.91 -3.86
CA CYS A 164 7.00 14.27 -5.09
C CYS A 164 5.91 15.33 -4.89
N ASN A 165 5.68 15.80 -3.66
CA ASN A 165 4.77 16.90 -3.33
C ASN A 165 3.33 16.74 -3.84
N ILE A 166 2.78 15.50 -3.86
CA ILE A 166 1.46 15.20 -4.42
C ILE A 166 0.33 16.04 -3.81
N GLU A 167 0.46 16.49 -2.56
CA GLU A 167 -0.55 17.29 -1.84
C GLU A 167 -0.35 18.81 -2.01
N LYS A 168 0.72 19.27 -2.70
CA LYS A 168 1.07 20.70 -2.80
C LYS A 168 0.56 21.38 -4.07
N PHE A 169 -0.58 20.97 -4.60
CA PHE A 169 -1.21 21.68 -5.71
C PHE A 169 -1.97 22.91 -5.20
N GLN A 170 -1.89 24.01 -5.97
CA GLN A 170 -2.54 25.29 -5.67
C GLN A 170 -3.74 25.59 -6.60
N VAL A 171 -4.28 24.54 -7.22
CA VAL A 171 -5.38 24.64 -8.19
C VAL A 171 -6.64 23.98 -7.64
N ARG A 172 -7.82 24.50 -8.05
CA ARG A 172 -9.12 24.00 -7.60
C ARG A 172 -9.84 23.17 -8.66
N ASN A 173 -9.49 23.35 -9.92
CA ASN A 173 -10.13 22.64 -11.02
C ASN A 173 -9.66 21.19 -11.11
N ARG A 174 -10.59 20.28 -11.47
CA ARG A 174 -10.36 18.83 -11.51
C ARG A 174 -9.20 18.44 -12.45
N ASN A 175 -9.14 18.99 -13.65
CA ASN A 175 -8.13 18.59 -14.65
C ASN A 175 -6.71 18.98 -14.24
N PRO A 176 -6.41 20.22 -13.81
CA PRO A 176 -5.09 20.54 -13.26
C PRO A 176 -4.72 19.69 -12.04
N ILE A 177 -5.66 19.36 -11.15
CA ILE A 177 -5.41 18.46 -10.02
C ILE A 177 -5.01 17.07 -10.52
N LYS A 178 -5.74 16.50 -11.49
CA LYS A 178 -5.40 15.20 -12.11
C LYS A 178 -4.00 15.23 -12.72
N ASN A 179 -3.66 16.28 -13.45
CA ASN A 179 -2.33 16.42 -14.06
C ASN A 179 -1.22 16.49 -13.00
N HIS A 180 -1.43 17.27 -11.92
CA HIS A 180 -0.47 17.35 -10.83
C HIS A 180 -0.25 15.98 -10.16
N ILE A 181 -1.34 15.27 -9.86
CA ILE A 181 -1.26 13.92 -9.28
C ILE A 181 -0.53 12.97 -10.22
N PHE A 182 -0.86 12.99 -11.52
CA PHE A 182 -0.19 12.17 -12.52
C PHE A 182 1.32 12.47 -12.58
N CYS A 183 1.71 13.75 -12.58
CA CYS A 183 3.11 14.15 -12.54
C CYS A 183 3.83 13.67 -11.28
N ALA A 184 3.19 13.74 -10.10
CA ALA A 184 3.74 13.24 -8.85
C ALA A 184 3.93 11.71 -8.88
N LEU A 185 2.95 10.97 -9.41
CA LEU A 185 3.05 9.51 -9.60
C LEU A 185 4.19 9.16 -10.56
N LYS A 186 4.28 9.84 -11.70
CA LYS A 186 5.36 9.64 -12.68
C LYS A 186 6.73 9.93 -12.09
N SER A 187 6.83 10.99 -11.29
CA SER A 187 8.07 11.34 -10.57
C SER A 187 8.48 10.24 -9.60
N PHE A 188 7.53 9.70 -8.81
CA PHE A 188 7.81 8.59 -7.92
C PHE A 188 8.30 7.34 -8.67
N VAL A 189 7.62 6.95 -9.75
CA VAL A 189 8.06 5.81 -10.58
C VAL A 189 9.48 6.03 -11.09
N ARG A 190 9.83 7.24 -11.52
CA ARG A 190 11.20 7.56 -11.95
C ARG A 190 12.22 7.39 -10.82
N LEU A 191 11.89 7.87 -9.63
CA LEU A 191 12.74 7.71 -8.44
C LEU A 191 12.92 6.24 -8.06
N GLU A 192 11.86 5.46 -8.15
CA GLU A 192 11.92 4.02 -7.89
C GLU A 192 12.80 3.28 -8.91
N MET A 193 12.70 3.62 -10.18
CA MET A 193 13.59 3.09 -11.21
C MET A 193 15.06 3.44 -10.94
N MET A 194 15.34 4.67 -10.50
CA MET A 194 16.70 5.09 -10.12
C MET A 194 17.19 4.33 -8.88
N ARG A 195 16.34 4.08 -7.89
CA ARG A 195 16.66 3.27 -6.72
C ARG A 195 16.95 1.82 -7.13
N PHE A 196 16.11 1.23 -7.96
CA PHE A 196 16.27 -0.12 -8.44
C PHE A 196 17.56 -0.30 -9.26
N SER A 197 17.89 0.66 -10.12
CA SER A 197 19.15 0.70 -10.89
C SER A 197 20.37 1.16 -10.06
N LYS A 198 20.23 1.32 -8.74
CA LYS A 198 21.28 1.72 -7.79
C LYS A 198 21.93 3.08 -8.11
N GLN A 199 21.22 3.96 -8.82
CA GLN A 199 21.66 5.35 -9.04
C GLN A 199 21.44 6.20 -7.78
N ILE A 200 20.50 5.81 -6.91
CA ILE A 200 20.25 6.38 -5.60
C ILE A 200 20.05 5.23 -4.59
N LEU A 201 20.40 5.46 -3.32
CA LEU A 201 20.15 4.47 -2.26
C LEU A 201 18.70 4.50 -1.78
N HIS A 202 18.11 5.70 -1.69
CA HIS A 202 16.70 5.90 -1.34
C HIS A 202 16.15 7.20 -1.93
N TRP A 203 14.82 7.28 -2.03
CA TRP A 203 14.11 8.40 -2.69
C TRP A 203 14.41 9.79 -2.11
N TYR A 204 14.76 9.88 -0.81
CA TYR A 204 14.98 11.14 -0.13
C TYR A 204 16.33 11.80 -0.47
N GLU A 205 17.30 11.03 -0.97
CA GLU A 205 18.62 11.56 -1.39
C GLU A 205 18.48 12.65 -2.42
N ILE A 206 17.69 12.43 -3.46
CA ILE A 206 17.52 13.41 -4.55
C ILE A 206 17.04 14.74 -3.99
N LYS A 207 16.08 14.73 -3.06
CA LYS A 207 15.56 15.97 -2.50
C LYS A 207 16.63 16.74 -1.76
N ARG A 208 17.52 16.06 -1.04
CA ARG A 208 18.60 16.66 -0.30
C ARG A 208 19.71 17.13 -1.24
N ASP A 209 20.17 16.24 -2.10
CA ASP A 209 21.40 16.44 -2.88
C ASP A 209 21.15 17.37 -4.08
N LEU A 210 20.00 17.26 -4.75
CA LEU A 210 19.62 18.18 -5.82
C LEU A 210 19.54 19.64 -5.32
N PHE A 211 19.00 19.85 -4.12
CA PHE A 211 18.92 21.18 -3.53
C PHE A 211 20.31 21.73 -3.20
N LEU A 212 21.17 20.88 -2.60
CA LEU A 212 22.54 21.25 -2.26
C LEU A 212 23.38 21.55 -3.52
N GLU A 213 23.30 20.72 -4.54
CA GLU A 213 24.05 20.93 -5.79
C GLU A 213 23.54 22.14 -6.56
N THR A 214 22.24 22.41 -6.56
CA THR A 214 21.68 23.61 -7.17
C THR A 214 22.15 24.86 -6.44
N ILE A 215 22.16 24.86 -5.10
CA ILE A 215 22.66 26.00 -4.32
C ILE A 215 24.16 26.18 -4.52
N LYS A 216 24.95 25.10 -4.49
CA LYS A 216 26.40 25.19 -4.77
C LYS A 216 26.66 25.78 -6.16
N GLY A 217 25.99 25.25 -7.19
CA GLY A 217 26.10 25.79 -8.56
C GLY A 217 25.77 27.27 -8.60
N TYR A 218 24.64 27.69 -8.03
CA TYR A 218 24.26 29.09 -7.96
C TYR A 218 25.30 29.97 -7.24
N ILE A 219 25.82 29.53 -6.10
CA ILE A 219 26.85 30.25 -5.34
C ILE A 219 28.13 30.34 -6.16
N LEU A 220 28.60 29.27 -6.76
CA LEU A 220 29.83 29.24 -7.55
C LEU A 220 29.70 30.11 -8.82
N ASP A 221 28.56 30.08 -9.49
CA ASP A 221 28.29 30.84 -10.70
C ASP A 221 28.18 32.35 -10.41
N ASN A 222 27.72 32.71 -9.21
CA ASN A 222 27.50 34.12 -8.82
C ASN A 222 28.60 34.66 -7.88
N ALA A 223 29.46 33.81 -7.30
CA ALA A 223 30.63 34.18 -6.55
C ALA A 223 31.81 34.52 -7.52
N LYS A 224 31.57 35.39 -8.51
CA LYS A 224 32.68 35.94 -9.27
C LYS A 224 33.55 36.72 -8.29
N PRO A 225 34.89 36.51 -8.27
CA PRO A 225 35.72 37.35 -7.47
C PRO A 225 35.51 38.80 -7.87
N ALA A 226 35.23 39.65 -6.91
CA ALA A 226 35.24 41.11 -7.14
C ALA A 226 36.52 41.40 -7.86
N CYS A 227 36.43 41.79 -9.14
CA CYS A 227 37.62 42.15 -9.88
C CYS A 227 38.38 43.16 -9.05
N ALA A 228 39.65 42.86 -8.82
CA ALA A 228 40.59 43.81 -8.25
C ALA A 228 40.40 45.11 -9.05
N VAL A 229 39.85 46.12 -8.40
CA VAL A 229 39.89 47.48 -8.93
C VAL A 229 41.35 47.83 -8.92
N ASN A 230 41.94 47.85 -10.11
CA ASN A 230 43.35 48.27 -10.29
C ASN A 230 43.48 49.67 -9.71
N ALA A 231 44.36 49.80 -8.75
CA ALA A 231 44.93 51.05 -8.26
C ALA A 231 45.80 51.67 -9.34
#